data_499670438c920c5cb9618d2182acc45e
#
_entry.id   499670438c920c5cb9618d2182acc45e
#
_cell.length_a   1.000
_cell.length_b   1.000
_cell.length_c   1.000
_cell.angle_alpha   90.00
_cell.angle_beta   90.00
_cell.angle_gamma   90.00
#
_symmetry.space_group_name_H-M   'P 1'
#
loop_
_entity.id
_entity.type
_entity.pdbx_description
1 polymer ?
#
loop_
_entity_poly.entity_id
_entity_poly.type
_entity_poly.pdbx_seq_one_letter_code
_entity_poly.pdbx_strand_id
1 'polypeptide(L)'
;WNSLLSFLDQQGIGVDSFDPDNKVLITDWMIITKELDSPWYSWTSTESQIGRRFEFNLDVKPHGRSAALSVDLKDYMETVGDDVKDEITSLQERREEVDVLNQVVGHYEYQVQLEETRRIARIRQGLETEMGFNDDGDAAYVVSSQYDVVWPRTLLVLRKLGFDVKDLDKSTGLLFVTYNGGDGSWWDGLFSSNQELLEKGDYRLKVKAAGENRTSITFMDNESQPFEANQVSDLYSTFAEVMSEDNLDI
;
A
#
# COMPACT_ATOMS: atom_id res chain seq x y z
N TRP A 1 -15.71 1.55 -3.27
CA TRP A 1 -16.66 1.45 -2.16
C TRP A 1 -15.97 1.32 -0.80
N ASN A 2 -14.94 0.51 -0.66
CA ASN A 2 -14.28 0.25 0.63
C ASN A 2 -13.86 1.54 1.35
N SER A 3 -13.31 2.52 0.63
CA SER A 3 -12.91 3.80 1.22
C SER A 3 -14.12 4.66 1.64
N LEU A 4 -15.22 4.62 0.87
CA LEU A 4 -16.45 5.31 1.25
C LEU A 4 -17.07 4.68 2.50
N LEU A 5 -17.19 3.36 2.54
CA LEU A 5 -17.69 2.65 3.72
C LEU A 5 -16.80 2.88 4.95
N SER A 6 -15.48 2.86 4.75
CA SER A 6 -14.51 3.19 5.83
C SER A 6 -14.65 4.63 6.32
N PHE A 7 -14.91 5.58 5.43
CA PHE A 7 -15.17 6.97 5.79
C PHE A 7 -16.46 7.09 6.63
N LEU A 8 -17.54 6.48 6.17
CA LEU A 8 -18.82 6.52 6.88
C LEU A 8 -18.72 5.89 8.29
N ASP A 9 -18.07 4.74 8.39
CA ASP A 9 -17.82 4.06 9.66
C ASP A 9 -16.99 4.94 10.62
N GLN A 10 -15.92 5.55 10.12
CA GLN A 10 -15.08 6.45 10.92
C GLN A 10 -15.82 7.70 11.41
N GLN A 11 -16.78 8.19 10.62
CA GLN A 11 -17.63 9.32 10.99
C GLN A 11 -18.85 8.91 11.83
N GLY A 12 -19.02 7.61 12.07
CA GLY A 12 -20.19 7.10 12.80
C GLY A 12 -21.51 7.24 12.03
N ILE A 13 -21.43 7.27 10.69
CA ILE A 13 -22.58 7.41 9.80
C ILE A 13 -23.02 6.02 9.34
N GLY A 14 -24.28 5.66 9.62
CA GLY A 14 -24.88 4.42 9.14
C GLY A 14 -25.11 4.44 7.63
N VAL A 15 -25.33 3.25 7.06
CA VAL A 15 -25.77 3.03 5.69
C VAL A 15 -27.24 2.58 5.74
N ASP A 16 -28.13 3.36 5.12
CA ASP A 16 -29.56 3.03 5.03
C ASP A 16 -29.79 1.97 3.94
N SER A 17 -29.17 2.17 2.75
CA SER A 17 -29.25 1.19 1.67
C SER A 17 -27.99 1.17 0.83
N PHE A 18 -27.64 -0.01 0.31
CA PHE A 18 -26.53 -0.21 -0.59
C PHE A 18 -26.91 -1.19 -1.71
N ASP A 19 -26.88 -0.70 -2.94
CA ASP A 19 -27.12 -1.46 -4.16
C ASP A 19 -25.81 -1.56 -4.95
N PRO A 20 -25.07 -2.66 -4.85
CA PRO A 20 -23.81 -2.84 -5.57
C PRO A 20 -23.98 -2.98 -7.09
N ASP A 21 -25.14 -3.46 -7.56
CA ASP A 21 -25.41 -3.68 -8.98
C ASP A 21 -25.65 -2.35 -9.69
N ASN A 22 -26.49 -1.50 -9.11
CA ASN A 22 -26.74 -0.14 -9.60
C ASN A 22 -25.67 0.85 -9.14
N LYS A 23 -24.76 0.43 -8.24
CA LYS A 23 -23.65 1.24 -7.69
C LYS A 23 -24.13 2.50 -6.98
N VAL A 24 -25.16 2.33 -6.18
CA VAL A 24 -25.79 3.39 -5.38
C VAL A 24 -25.68 3.04 -3.89
N LEU A 25 -25.31 4.04 -3.08
CA LEU A 25 -25.31 3.94 -1.63
C LEU A 25 -26.07 5.14 -1.06
N ILE A 26 -27.00 4.90 -0.14
CA ILE A 26 -27.70 5.94 0.59
C ILE A 26 -27.27 5.85 2.07
N THR A 27 -26.88 6.98 2.64
CA THR A 27 -26.48 7.05 4.05
C THR A 27 -27.71 7.11 4.95
N ASP A 28 -27.55 6.70 6.18
CA ASP A 28 -28.42 7.10 7.27
C ASP A 28 -28.19 8.59 7.60
N TRP A 29 -28.95 9.12 8.56
CA TRP A 29 -28.84 10.52 8.97
C TRP A 29 -27.46 10.83 9.56
N MET A 30 -26.78 11.79 8.96
CA MET A 30 -25.58 12.42 9.48
C MET A 30 -26.00 13.63 10.31
N ILE A 31 -25.93 13.50 11.63
CA ILE A 31 -26.41 14.55 12.56
C ILE A 31 -25.19 15.31 13.11
N ILE A 32 -25.21 16.62 12.94
CA ILE A 32 -24.25 17.54 13.53
C ILE A 32 -24.97 18.48 14.49
N THR A 33 -24.53 18.51 15.73
CA THR A 33 -24.99 19.48 16.73
C THR A 33 -24.03 20.66 16.74
N LYS A 34 -24.55 21.86 16.53
CA LYS A 34 -23.81 23.12 16.68
C LYS A 34 -24.34 23.87 17.88
N GLU A 35 -23.47 24.23 18.80
CA GLU A 35 -23.76 25.21 19.82
C GLU A 35 -23.78 26.59 19.16
N LEU A 36 -24.89 27.27 19.22
CA LEU A 36 -24.99 28.68 18.81
C LEU A 36 -24.42 29.55 19.94
N ASP A 37 -23.48 30.42 19.58
CA ASP A 37 -22.90 31.40 20.49
C ASP A 37 -24.03 32.22 21.11
N SER A 38 -24.39 31.92 22.36
CA SER A 38 -25.34 32.73 23.11
C SER A 38 -24.64 33.98 23.58
N PRO A 39 -25.29 35.16 23.49
CA PRO A 39 -24.76 36.37 24.09
C PRO A 39 -24.46 36.13 25.58
N TRP A 40 -23.37 36.72 26.10
CA TRP A 40 -22.92 36.53 27.50
C TRP A 40 -23.98 36.79 28.60
N TYR A 41 -25.11 37.39 28.25
CA TYR A 41 -26.25 37.65 29.11
C TYR A 41 -27.41 36.64 28.96
N SER A 42 -27.27 35.64 28.08
CA SER A 42 -28.29 34.60 27.89
C SER A 42 -27.85 33.31 28.62
N TRP A 43 -28.68 32.84 29.53
CA TRP A 43 -28.44 31.60 30.28
C TRP A 43 -28.93 30.34 29.56
N THR A 44 -29.43 30.48 28.32
CA THR A 44 -29.90 29.38 27.50
C THR A 44 -28.99 29.23 26.28
N SER A 45 -28.24 28.14 26.21
CA SER A 45 -27.60 27.72 24.97
C SER A 45 -28.67 27.21 24.00
N THR A 46 -28.80 27.83 22.85
CA THR A 46 -29.65 27.29 21.79
C THR A 46 -28.81 26.30 20.99
N GLU A 47 -29.14 25.02 21.08
CA GLU A 47 -28.52 24.01 20.24
C GLU A 47 -29.20 24.01 18.88
N SER A 48 -28.41 23.96 17.83
CA SER A 48 -28.88 23.72 16.47
C SER A 48 -28.42 22.33 16.06
N GLN A 49 -29.32 21.50 15.56
CA GLN A 49 -29.01 20.21 15.00
C GLN A 49 -29.28 20.21 13.51
N ILE A 50 -28.30 19.77 12.74
CA ILE A 50 -28.44 19.63 11.29
C ILE A 50 -28.32 18.16 10.97
N GLY A 51 -29.37 17.60 10.37
CA GLY A 51 -29.41 16.25 9.83
C GLY A 51 -29.34 16.28 8.31
N ARG A 52 -28.54 15.40 7.72
CA ARG A 52 -28.36 15.27 6.27
C ARG A 52 -28.33 13.81 5.90
N ARG A 53 -28.89 13.46 4.75
CA ARG A 53 -28.74 12.15 4.12
C ARG A 53 -28.25 12.33 2.71
N PHE A 54 -27.31 11.50 2.30
CA PHE A 54 -26.68 11.58 0.99
C PHE A 54 -26.87 10.30 0.19
N GLU A 55 -27.03 10.46 -1.11
CA GLU A 55 -26.94 9.37 -2.08
C GLU A 55 -25.62 9.48 -2.83
N PHE A 56 -24.82 8.42 -2.79
CA PHE A 56 -23.58 8.31 -3.54
C PHE A 56 -23.76 7.40 -4.75
N ASN A 57 -23.36 7.88 -5.92
CA ASN A 57 -23.41 7.15 -7.18
C ASN A 57 -22.01 6.97 -7.74
N LEU A 58 -21.63 5.72 -8.07
CA LEU A 58 -20.31 5.38 -8.59
C LEU A 58 -20.40 4.96 -10.07
N ASP A 59 -19.89 5.79 -10.97
CA ASP A 59 -19.77 5.47 -12.41
C ASP A 59 -18.39 4.93 -12.71
N VAL A 60 -18.27 3.62 -12.89
CA VAL A 60 -17.02 2.95 -13.25
C VAL A 60 -16.89 2.88 -14.76
N LYS A 61 -15.81 3.41 -15.31
CA LYS A 61 -15.55 3.38 -16.74
C LYS A 61 -15.30 1.94 -17.24
N PRO A 62 -15.65 1.60 -18.50
CA PRO A 62 -15.59 0.23 -19.03
C PRO A 62 -14.21 -0.44 -18.91
N HIS A 63 -13.13 0.36 -18.90
CA HIS A 63 -11.76 -0.17 -18.75
C HIS A 63 -11.39 -0.46 -17.30
N GLY A 64 -12.27 -0.18 -16.31
CA GLY A 64 -12.06 -0.47 -14.88
C GLY A 64 -10.97 0.33 -14.15
N ARG A 65 -10.28 1.25 -14.85
CA ARG A 65 -9.13 2.00 -14.29
C ARG A 65 -9.51 3.35 -13.69
N SER A 66 -10.68 3.85 -13.98
CA SER A 66 -11.19 5.10 -13.44
C SER A 66 -12.67 4.99 -13.11
N ALA A 67 -13.09 5.73 -12.11
CA ALA A 67 -14.47 5.87 -11.71
C ALA A 67 -14.75 7.34 -11.36
N ALA A 68 -16.00 7.75 -11.51
CA ALA A 68 -16.48 9.03 -11.02
C ALA A 68 -17.44 8.78 -9.86
N LEU A 69 -17.24 9.46 -8.75
CA LEU A 69 -18.14 9.46 -7.61
C LEU A 69 -18.93 10.76 -7.66
N SER A 70 -20.27 10.67 -7.69
CA SER A 70 -21.16 11.79 -7.47
C SER A 70 -21.92 11.61 -6.17
N VAL A 71 -22.36 12.72 -5.61
CA VAL A 71 -23.17 12.74 -4.39
C VAL A 71 -24.31 13.72 -4.58
N ASP A 72 -25.47 13.32 -4.11
CA ASP A 72 -26.68 14.10 -4.12
C ASP A 72 -27.23 14.16 -2.68
N LEU A 73 -27.65 15.34 -2.22
CA LEU A 73 -28.33 15.51 -0.94
C LEU A 73 -29.78 15.02 -1.06
N LYS A 74 -30.11 13.95 -0.34
CA LYS A 74 -31.47 13.36 -0.38
C LYS A 74 -32.44 14.05 0.56
N ASP A 75 -31.99 14.23 1.79
CA ASP A 75 -32.81 14.81 2.86
C ASP A 75 -31.96 15.79 3.68
N TYR A 76 -32.61 16.86 4.10
CA TYR A 76 -32.04 17.88 4.97
C TYR A 76 -33.03 18.27 6.06
N MET A 77 -32.54 18.44 7.27
CA MET A 77 -33.32 18.94 8.39
C MET A 77 -32.42 19.78 9.30
N GLU A 78 -32.86 20.98 9.61
CA GLU A 78 -32.20 21.84 10.60
C GLU A 78 -33.22 22.17 11.71
N THR A 79 -32.84 21.93 12.96
CA THR A 79 -33.65 22.23 14.13
C THR A 79 -32.94 23.28 14.98
N VAL A 80 -33.62 24.39 15.27
CA VAL A 80 -33.10 25.47 16.11
C VAL A 80 -34.13 25.72 17.19
N GLY A 81 -33.91 25.22 18.39
CA GLY A 81 -34.94 25.22 19.46
C GLY A 81 -36.17 24.41 19.03
N ASP A 82 -37.35 25.05 18.99
CA ASP A 82 -38.61 24.43 18.55
C ASP A 82 -38.88 24.58 17.02
N ASP A 83 -38.05 25.33 16.31
CA ASP A 83 -38.22 25.56 14.87
C ASP A 83 -37.53 24.46 14.05
N VAL A 84 -38.25 23.88 13.11
CA VAL A 84 -37.74 22.87 12.15
C VAL A 84 -37.78 23.47 10.77
N LYS A 85 -36.64 23.36 10.07
CA LYS A 85 -36.45 23.80 8.67
C LYS A 85 -35.97 22.63 7.84
N ASP A 86 -36.68 22.26 6.81
CA ASP A 86 -36.44 21.13 5.92
C ASP A 86 -36.13 21.56 4.46
N GLU A 87 -36.25 22.88 4.20
CA GLU A 87 -35.94 23.43 2.87
C GLU A 87 -34.67 24.27 2.92
N ILE A 88 -33.79 24.04 1.94
CA ILE A 88 -32.57 24.80 1.72
C ILE A 88 -32.50 25.30 0.26
N THR A 89 -31.70 26.32 0.05
CA THR A 89 -31.46 26.86 -1.30
C THR A 89 -30.55 25.89 -2.09
N SER A 90 -30.71 25.87 -3.42
CA SER A 90 -29.84 25.06 -4.30
C SER A 90 -28.35 25.36 -4.14
N LEU A 91 -28.00 26.57 -3.67
CA LEU A 91 -26.60 26.90 -3.36
C LEU A 91 -26.12 26.22 -2.06
N GLN A 92 -26.97 26.14 -1.05
CA GLN A 92 -26.68 25.43 0.20
C GLN A 92 -26.60 23.93 -0.04
N GLU A 93 -27.56 23.35 -0.77
CA GLU A 93 -27.56 21.96 -1.20
C GLU A 93 -26.24 21.58 -1.86
N ARG A 94 -25.82 22.36 -2.86
CA ARG A 94 -24.54 22.11 -3.55
C ARG A 94 -23.31 22.26 -2.65
N ARG A 95 -23.37 23.11 -1.63
CA ARG A 95 -22.26 23.20 -0.65
C ARG A 95 -22.17 21.94 0.20
N GLU A 96 -23.29 21.41 0.68
CA GLU A 96 -23.33 20.19 1.48
C GLU A 96 -22.80 18.99 0.66
N GLU A 97 -23.19 18.89 -0.60
CA GLU A 97 -22.71 17.86 -1.53
C GLU A 97 -21.19 17.95 -1.76
N VAL A 98 -20.71 19.16 -2.05
CA VAL A 98 -19.27 19.38 -2.26
C VAL A 98 -18.47 19.13 -1.00
N ASP A 99 -18.97 19.54 0.16
CA ASP A 99 -18.27 19.37 1.43
C ASP A 99 -18.14 17.89 1.81
N VAL A 100 -19.20 17.10 1.68
CA VAL A 100 -19.11 15.66 1.96
C VAL A 100 -18.27 14.93 0.91
N LEU A 101 -18.37 15.30 -0.37
CA LEU A 101 -17.55 14.71 -1.42
C LEU A 101 -16.07 14.98 -1.18
N ASN A 102 -15.68 16.19 -0.81
CA ASN A 102 -14.31 16.53 -0.48
C ASN A 102 -13.79 15.76 0.74
N GLN A 103 -14.63 15.53 1.75
CA GLN A 103 -14.25 14.71 2.90
C GLN A 103 -14.00 13.25 2.51
N VAL A 104 -14.87 12.67 1.67
CA VAL A 104 -14.70 11.30 1.14
C VAL A 104 -13.43 11.18 0.30
N VAL A 105 -13.19 12.14 -0.59
CA VAL A 105 -11.96 12.16 -1.44
C VAL A 105 -10.72 12.32 -0.58
N GLY A 106 -10.72 13.25 0.39
CA GLY A 106 -9.61 13.43 1.32
C GLY A 106 -9.32 12.19 2.15
N HIS A 107 -10.35 11.49 2.61
CA HIS A 107 -10.20 10.19 3.30
C HIS A 107 -9.59 9.13 2.37
N TYR A 108 -10.04 9.03 1.13
CA TYR A 108 -9.47 8.11 0.14
C TYR A 108 -7.99 8.40 -0.12
N GLU A 109 -7.62 9.66 -0.36
CA GLU A 109 -6.23 10.06 -0.56
C GLU A 109 -5.35 9.74 0.64
N TYR A 110 -5.85 9.99 1.85
CA TYR A 110 -5.15 9.63 3.09
C TYR A 110 -4.93 8.12 3.21
N GLN A 111 -5.94 7.31 2.90
CA GLN A 111 -5.81 5.85 2.91
C GLN A 111 -4.76 5.36 1.90
N VAL A 112 -4.77 5.89 0.68
CA VAL A 112 -3.77 5.56 -0.36
C VAL A 112 -2.35 5.92 0.10
N GLN A 113 -2.16 7.12 0.67
CA GLN A 113 -0.86 7.54 1.20
C GLN A 113 -0.39 6.67 2.37
N LEU A 114 -1.31 6.30 3.25
CA LEU A 114 -1.01 5.42 4.38
C LEU A 114 -0.59 4.02 3.93
N GLU A 115 -1.28 3.46 2.95
CA GLU A 115 -0.93 2.16 2.36
C GLU A 115 0.43 2.19 1.68
N GLU A 116 0.73 3.26 0.90
CA GLU A 116 2.04 3.42 0.26
C GLU A 116 3.17 3.59 1.30
N THR A 117 2.93 4.36 2.36
CA THR A 117 3.90 4.52 3.46
C THR A 117 4.15 3.18 4.16
N ARG A 118 3.10 2.41 4.43
CA ARG A 118 3.22 1.06 5.01
C ARG A 118 3.95 0.10 4.09
N ARG A 119 3.71 0.20 2.78
CA ARG A 119 4.41 -0.61 1.77
C ARG A 119 5.88 -0.30 1.75
N ILE A 120 6.26 0.98 1.70
CA ILE A 120 7.67 1.42 1.76
C ILE A 120 8.33 0.95 3.06
N ALA A 121 7.66 1.10 4.19
CA ALA A 121 8.17 0.62 5.49
C ALA A 121 8.44 -0.89 5.48
N ARG A 122 7.53 -1.70 4.92
CA ARG A 122 7.72 -3.16 4.78
C ARG A 122 8.88 -3.53 3.86
N ILE A 123 9.09 -2.78 2.77
CA ILE A 123 10.24 -3.01 1.86
C ILE A 123 11.56 -2.69 2.56
N ARG A 124 11.59 -1.69 3.44
CA ARG A 124 12.78 -1.29 4.18
C ARG A 124 13.04 -2.13 5.43
N GLN A 125 12.04 -2.80 5.94
CA GLN A 125 12.18 -3.70 7.09
C GLN A 125 12.99 -4.93 6.69
N GLY A 126 13.89 -5.38 7.58
CA GLY A 126 14.66 -6.61 7.41
C GLY A 126 13.77 -7.83 7.22
N LEU A 127 14.15 -8.72 6.32
CA LEU A 127 13.42 -9.94 6.01
C LEU A 127 14.27 -11.16 6.33
N GLU A 128 13.68 -12.13 7.01
CA GLU A 128 14.31 -13.41 7.29
C GLU A 128 14.42 -14.23 6.00
N THR A 129 15.59 -14.81 5.81
CA THR A 129 15.94 -15.61 4.64
C THR A 129 16.48 -16.95 5.09
N GLU A 130 16.05 -18.01 4.47
CA GLU A 130 16.51 -19.38 4.68
C GLU A 130 17.09 -19.96 3.39
N MET A 131 18.01 -20.91 3.52
CA MET A 131 18.37 -21.77 2.40
C MET A 131 17.27 -22.82 2.17
N GLY A 132 16.91 -23.03 0.92
CA GLY A 132 15.88 -23.98 0.54
C GLY A 132 15.91 -24.30 -0.95
N PHE A 133 14.77 -24.64 -1.50
CA PHE A 133 14.63 -24.98 -2.91
C PHE A 133 13.46 -24.22 -3.51
N ASN A 134 13.57 -23.93 -4.81
CA ASN A 134 12.44 -23.42 -5.59
C ASN A 134 11.48 -24.57 -5.98
N ASP A 135 10.41 -24.25 -6.71
CA ASP A 135 9.41 -25.25 -7.15
C ASP A 135 10.00 -26.27 -8.17
N ASP A 136 11.10 -25.93 -8.83
CA ASP A 136 11.76 -26.77 -9.82
C ASP A 136 12.82 -27.68 -9.17
N GLY A 137 13.06 -27.52 -7.86
CA GLY A 137 14.02 -28.31 -7.08
C GLY A 137 15.44 -27.73 -7.06
N ASP A 138 15.65 -26.54 -7.62
CA ASP A 138 16.95 -25.88 -7.58
C ASP A 138 17.19 -25.20 -6.23
N ALA A 139 18.47 -25.15 -5.82
CA ALA A 139 18.87 -24.45 -4.61
C ALA A 139 18.52 -22.95 -4.70
N ALA A 140 17.89 -22.41 -3.67
CA ALA A 140 17.37 -21.06 -3.65
C ALA A 140 17.38 -20.47 -2.24
N TYR A 141 17.34 -19.15 -2.16
CA TYR A 141 17.00 -18.46 -0.92
C TYR A 141 15.48 -18.33 -0.82
N VAL A 142 14.93 -18.67 0.33
CA VAL A 142 13.50 -18.57 0.60
C VAL A 142 13.30 -17.49 1.65
N VAL A 143 12.57 -16.45 1.25
CA VAL A 143 12.27 -15.29 2.10
C VAL A 143 10.86 -15.43 2.64
N SER A 144 10.68 -15.25 3.96
CA SER A 144 9.39 -15.36 4.64
C SER A 144 8.54 -14.09 4.45
N SER A 145 8.27 -13.73 3.21
CA SER A 145 7.44 -12.57 2.84
C SER A 145 6.84 -12.71 1.43
N GLN A 146 5.85 -11.88 1.15
CA GLN A 146 5.15 -11.86 -0.15
C GLN A 146 6.04 -11.31 -1.26
N TYR A 147 5.81 -11.78 -2.49
CA TYR A 147 6.55 -11.38 -3.69
C TYR A 147 6.63 -9.85 -3.87
N ASP A 148 5.53 -9.12 -3.67
CA ASP A 148 5.49 -7.66 -3.84
C ASP A 148 6.33 -6.87 -2.82
N VAL A 149 6.73 -7.48 -1.73
CA VAL A 149 7.68 -6.95 -0.75
C VAL A 149 9.10 -7.40 -1.07
N VAL A 150 9.28 -8.69 -1.38
CA VAL A 150 10.61 -9.29 -1.64
C VAL A 150 11.21 -8.78 -2.94
N TRP A 151 10.42 -8.62 -4.00
CA TRP A 151 10.92 -8.15 -5.29
C TRP A 151 11.68 -6.82 -5.21
N PRO A 152 11.06 -5.71 -4.72
CA PRO A 152 11.78 -4.44 -4.59
C PRO A 152 12.92 -4.51 -3.56
N ARG A 153 12.76 -5.29 -2.49
CA ARG A 153 13.81 -5.50 -1.50
C ARG A 153 15.05 -6.18 -2.13
N THR A 154 14.84 -7.17 -2.97
CA THR A 154 15.94 -7.87 -3.68
C THR A 154 16.76 -6.89 -4.52
N LEU A 155 16.13 -5.90 -5.18
CA LEU A 155 16.87 -4.88 -5.94
C LEU A 155 17.78 -4.03 -5.04
N LEU A 156 17.33 -3.65 -3.84
CA LEU A 156 18.14 -2.92 -2.87
C LEU A 156 19.31 -3.76 -2.37
N VAL A 157 19.03 -5.01 -2.02
CA VAL A 157 20.05 -5.98 -1.56
C VAL A 157 21.13 -6.19 -2.63
N LEU A 158 20.73 -6.45 -3.88
CA LEU A 158 21.66 -6.64 -4.99
C LEU A 158 22.58 -5.43 -5.18
N ARG A 159 22.01 -4.23 -5.15
CA ARG A 159 22.79 -3.00 -5.27
C ARG A 159 23.81 -2.86 -4.14
N LYS A 160 23.41 -3.13 -2.90
CA LYS A 160 24.33 -3.11 -1.74
C LYS A 160 25.42 -4.17 -1.83
N LEU A 161 25.10 -5.31 -2.43
CA LEU A 161 26.07 -6.39 -2.70
C LEU A 161 26.97 -6.14 -3.91
N GLY A 162 26.91 -4.97 -4.56
CA GLY A 162 27.74 -4.62 -5.68
C GLY A 162 27.29 -5.16 -7.04
N PHE A 163 26.00 -5.50 -7.14
CA PHE A 163 25.40 -5.85 -8.42
C PHE A 163 24.73 -4.63 -9.06
N ASP A 164 24.99 -4.45 -10.35
CA ASP A 164 24.24 -3.52 -11.21
C ASP A 164 23.09 -4.25 -11.88
N VAL A 165 21.86 -3.82 -11.68
CA VAL A 165 20.70 -4.34 -12.40
C VAL A 165 20.66 -3.73 -13.79
N LYS A 166 20.85 -4.54 -14.83
CA LYS A 166 20.86 -4.12 -16.23
C LYS A 166 19.47 -4.13 -16.85
N ASP A 167 18.69 -5.14 -16.51
CA ASP A 167 17.32 -5.30 -16.97
C ASP A 167 16.49 -6.09 -15.95
N LEU A 168 15.18 -5.90 -15.99
CA LEU A 168 14.25 -6.58 -15.08
C LEU A 168 12.90 -6.80 -15.75
N ASP A 169 12.32 -7.95 -15.50
CA ASP A 169 10.95 -8.27 -15.88
C ASP A 169 10.18 -8.77 -14.64
N LYS A 170 9.39 -7.88 -14.05
CA LYS A 170 8.58 -8.19 -12.87
C LYS A 170 7.52 -9.25 -13.17
N SER A 171 7.02 -9.33 -14.40
CA SER A 171 5.96 -10.27 -14.77
C SER A 171 6.44 -11.71 -14.79
N THR A 172 7.66 -11.92 -15.21
CA THR A 172 8.34 -13.22 -15.18
C THR A 172 9.19 -13.44 -13.93
N GLY A 173 9.45 -12.38 -13.15
CA GLY A 173 10.31 -12.41 -11.99
C GLY A 173 11.80 -12.54 -12.31
N LEU A 174 12.23 -12.14 -13.51
CA LEU A 174 13.62 -12.30 -13.96
C LEU A 174 14.39 -10.98 -13.82
N LEU A 175 15.60 -11.08 -13.27
CA LEU A 175 16.56 -9.98 -13.15
C LEU A 175 17.83 -10.35 -13.93
N PHE A 176 18.34 -9.40 -14.70
CA PHE A 176 19.64 -9.47 -15.37
C PHE A 176 20.59 -8.52 -14.65
N VAL A 177 21.65 -9.03 -14.09
CA VAL A 177 22.57 -8.28 -13.23
C VAL A 177 24.03 -8.48 -13.64
N THR A 178 24.86 -7.46 -13.43
CA THR A 178 26.31 -7.57 -13.55
C THR A 178 26.92 -7.40 -12.17
N TYR A 179 27.72 -8.34 -11.74
CA TYR A 179 28.53 -8.23 -10.55
C TYR A 179 29.88 -7.56 -10.88
N ASN A 180 30.15 -6.41 -10.30
CA ASN A 180 31.35 -5.62 -10.52
C ASN A 180 32.43 -5.82 -9.44
N GLY A 181 32.16 -6.67 -8.47
CA GLY A 181 32.93 -6.73 -7.23
C GLY A 181 32.44 -5.68 -6.22
N GLY A 182 32.32 -6.01 -4.97
CA GLY A 182 31.95 -5.06 -3.91
C GLY A 182 33.06 -4.03 -3.71
N ASP A 183 32.73 -2.74 -3.55
CA ASP A 183 33.68 -1.74 -3.11
C ASP A 183 34.09 -2.05 -1.67
N GLY A 184 35.28 -2.55 -1.56
CA GLY A 184 36.18 -2.97 -0.47
C GLY A 184 35.78 -2.84 1.00
N SER A 185 34.98 -1.88 1.43
CA SER A 185 34.84 -1.64 2.87
C SER A 185 33.80 -2.52 3.59
N TRP A 186 32.78 -3.01 2.88
CA TRP A 186 31.75 -3.86 3.46
C TRP A 186 32.11 -5.36 3.34
N TRP A 187 32.68 -5.76 2.18
CA TRP A 187 33.16 -7.11 1.94
C TRP A 187 34.41 -7.45 2.77
N ASP A 188 35.30 -6.48 3.02
CA ASP A 188 36.52 -6.66 3.82
C ASP A 188 36.23 -6.93 5.32
N GLY A 189 35.08 -6.49 5.82
CA GLY A 189 34.66 -6.72 7.20
C GLY A 189 34.05 -8.10 7.48
N LEU A 190 33.41 -8.70 6.47
CA LEU A 190 32.73 -10.00 6.59
C LEU A 190 33.61 -11.20 6.30
N PHE A 191 34.66 -11.03 5.48
CA PHE A 191 35.52 -12.12 5.07
C PHE A 191 36.95 -11.93 5.53
N SER A 192 37.29 -12.68 6.59
CA SER A 192 38.68 -12.82 7.05
C SER A 192 39.58 -13.61 6.08
N SER A 193 39.07 -13.98 4.92
CA SER A 193 39.78 -14.70 3.87
C SER A 193 39.59 -14.01 2.53
N ASN A 194 40.68 -13.70 1.83
CA ASN A 194 40.79 -13.14 0.48
C ASN A 194 40.15 -13.99 -0.64
N GLN A 195 38.99 -14.59 -0.42
CA GLN A 195 38.28 -15.35 -1.45
C GLN A 195 37.13 -14.50 -1.97
N GLU A 196 37.24 -14.10 -3.26
CA GLU A 196 36.08 -13.62 -4.01
C GLU A 196 35.09 -14.77 -4.12
N LEU A 197 33.96 -14.65 -3.47
CA LEU A 197 32.90 -15.68 -3.45
C LEU A 197 32.20 -15.79 -4.80
N LEU A 198 32.24 -14.74 -5.60
CA LEU A 198 31.65 -14.66 -6.92
C LEU A 198 32.59 -13.94 -7.87
N GLU A 199 32.78 -14.49 -9.06
CA GLU A 199 33.56 -13.85 -10.11
C GLU A 199 32.82 -12.65 -10.70
N LYS A 200 33.56 -11.62 -11.14
CA LYS A 200 32.97 -10.49 -11.87
C LYS A 200 32.36 -10.96 -13.18
N GLY A 201 31.12 -10.61 -13.43
CA GLY A 201 30.43 -11.07 -14.62
C GLY A 201 28.93 -10.85 -14.58
N ASP A 202 28.28 -11.36 -15.62
CA ASP A 202 26.81 -11.26 -15.75
C ASP A 202 26.13 -12.48 -15.15
N TYR A 203 25.07 -12.23 -14.43
CA TYR A 203 24.27 -13.22 -13.73
C TYR A 203 22.79 -12.96 -13.94
N ARG A 204 21.99 -13.93 -13.58
CA ARG A 204 20.53 -13.83 -13.57
C ARG A 204 19.97 -14.26 -12.23
N LEU A 205 18.87 -13.65 -11.82
CA LEU A 205 18.11 -14.09 -10.67
C LEU A 205 16.67 -14.31 -11.07
N LYS A 206 16.10 -15.38 -10.53
CA LYS A 206 14.67 -15.65 -10.63
C LYS A 206 14.02 -15.48 -9.27
N VAL A 207 13.11 -14.52 -9.18
CA VAL A 207 12.30 -14.26 -7.99
C VAL A 207 10.89 -14.77 -8.26
N LYS A 208 10.38 -15.67 -7.44
CA LYS A 208 9.08 -16.32 -7.65
C LYS A 208 8.34 -16.52 -6.33
N ALA A 209 7.04 -16.23 -6.33
CA ALA A 209 6.21 -16.57 -5.17
C ALA A 209 6.21 -18.09 -4.94
N ALA A 210 6.45 -18.50 -3.70
CA ALA A 210 6.50 -19.90 -3.25
C ALA A 210 5.42 -20.16 -2.17
N GLY A 211 4.18 -19.75 -2.45
CA GLY A 211 3.04 -19.75 -1.55
C GLY A 211 2.56 -18.35 -1.19
N GLU A 212 1.63 -18.25 -0.25
CA GLU A 212 0.97 -16.96 0.09
C GLU A 212 1.92 -15.95 0.76
N ASN A 213 2.87 -16.41 1.56
CA ASN A 213 3.78 -15.55 2.33
C ASN A 213 5.24 -16.01 2.25
N ARG A 214 5.64 -16.59 1.14
CA ARG A 214 7.02 -17.03 0.87
C ARG A 214 7.39 -16.70 -0.56
N THR A 215 8.65 -16.33 -0.76
CA THR A 215 9.20 -16.00 -2.07
C THR A 215 10.56 -16.65 -2.21
N SER A 216 10.81 -17.35 -3.32
CA SER A 216 12.10 -17.94 -3.64
C SER A 216 12.92 -16.99 -4.52
N ILE A 217 14.24 -16.97 -4.30
CA ILE A 217 15.22 -16.24 -5.09
C ILE A 217 16.28 -17.25 -5.53
N THR A 218 16.33 -17.54 -6.81
CA THR A 218 17.26 -18.49 -7.41
C THR A 218 18.33 -17.74 -8.18
N PHE A 219 19.59 -17.91 -7.82
CA PHE A 219 20.72 -17.39 -8.58
C PHE A 219 21.06 -18.31 -9.73
N MET A 220 21.42 -17.73 -10.87
CA MET A 220 21.77 -18.41 -12.10
C MET A 220 22.98 -17.73 -12.76
N ASP A 221 23.72 -18.49 -13.54
CA ASP A 221 24.73 -17.94 -14.38
C ASP A 221 24.19 -17.17 -15.61
N ASN A 222 25.07 -16.70 -16.47
CA ASN A 222 24.70 -15.97 -17.69
C ASN A 222 23.98 -16.83 -18.75
N GLU A 223 24.01 -18.16 -18.63
CA GLU A 223 23.31 -19.12 -19.49
C GLU A 223 21.94 -19.55 -18.87
N SER A 224 21.55 -18.96 -17.74
CA SER A 224 20.34 -19.31 -16.95
C SER A 224 20.42 -20.71 -16.31
N GLN A 225 21.62 -21.22 -16.05
CA GLN A 225 21.74 -22.42 -15.24
C GLN A 225 21.75 -22.07 -13.77
N PRO A 226 20.89 -22.70 -12.95
CA PRO A 226 20.85 -22.45 -11.50
C PRO A 226 22.20 -22.77 -10.85
N PHE A 227 22.57 -22.00 -9.85
CA PHE A 227 23.76 -22.26 -9.04
C PHE A 227 23.62 -23.58 -8.30
N GLU A 228 24.75 -24.28 -8.20
CA GLU A 228 24.85 -25.49 -7.37
C GLU A 228 24.67 -25.13 -5.87
N ALA A 229 24.21 -26.10 -5.08
CA ALA A 229 23.90 -25.88 -3.66
C ALA A 229 25.09 -25.37 -2.83
N ASN A 230 26.34 -25.74 -3.19
CA ASN A 230 27.55 -25.21 -2.56
C ASN A 230 27.74 -23.71 -2.85
N GLN A 231 27.55 -23.27 -4.10
CA GLN A 231 27.65 -21.86 -4.48
C GLN A 231 26.57 -21.01 -3.77
N VAL A 232 25.33 -21.52 -3.68
CA VAL A 232 24.25 -20.89 -2.94
C VAL A 232 24.60 -20.81 -1.44
N SER A 233 25.18 -21.86 -0.88
CA SER A 233 25.61 -21.89 0.54
C SER A 233 26.74 -20.88 0.83
N ASP A 234 27.68 -20.73 -0.07
CA ASP A 234 28.81 -19.83 0.09
C ASP A 234 28.39 -18.35 0.12
N LEU A 235 27.38 -18.00 -0.68
CA LEU A 235 26.81 -16.63 -0.74
C LEU A 235 25.76 -16.36 0.33
N TYR A 236 25.25 -17.39 1.02
CA TYR A 236 24.08 -17.29 1.87
C TYR A 236 24.25 -16.29 3.01
N SER A 237 25.34 -16.39 3.78
CA SER A 237 25.52 -15.54 4.96
C SER A 237 25.48 -14.05 4.61
N THR A 238 26.15 -13.69 3.53
CA THR A 238 26.23 -12.32 3.03
C THR A 238 24.89 -11.81 2.52
N PHE A 239 24.21 -12.64 1.73
CA PHE A 239 22.88 -12.29 1.20
C PHE A 239 21.84 -12.15 2.33
N ALA A 240 21.82 -13.11 3.25
CA ALA A 240 20.88 -13.14 4.37
C ALA A 240 21.09 -11.96 5.33
N GLU A 241 22.33 -11.59 5.59
CA GLU A 241 22.67 -10.43 6.43
C GLU A 241 22.10 -9.14 5.85
N VAL A 242 22.38 -8.85 4.56
CA VAL A 242 21.84 -7.65 3.90
C VAL A 242 20.31 -7.72 3.76
N MET A 243 19.75 -8.90 3.53
CA MET A 243 18.32 -9.07 3.45
C MET A 243 17.64 -8.80 4.80
N SER A 244 18.29 -9.11 5.91
CA SER A 244 17.78 -8.89 7.29
C SER A 244 18.03 -7.48 7.83
N GLU A 245 18.79 -6.63 7.14
CA GLU A 245 19.13 -5.29 7.60
C GLU A 245 17.91 -4.35 7.57
N ASP A 246 17.63 -3.68 8.68
CA ASP A 246 16.59 -2.65 8.75
C ASP A 246 17.04 -1.35 8.08
N ASN A 247 16.09 -0.62 7.49
CA ASN A 247 16.32 0.68 6.84
C ASN A 247 17.42 0.64 5.76
N LEU A 248 17.43 -0.42 4.96
CA LEU A 248 18.34 -0.55 3.84
C LEU A 248 18.20 0.68 2.91
N ASP A 249 19.19 1.55 2.92
CA ASP A 249 19.23 2.77 2.10
C ASP A 249 19.85 2.48 0.72
N ILE A 250 19.41 3.27 -0.25
CA ILE A 250 19.82 3.21 -1.65
C ILE A 250 21.12 4.00 -1.85
#